data_d26d598302bde424e61cbd5480c71842
#
_entry.id   d26d598302bde424e61cbd5480c71842
#
_cell.length_a   1.000
_cell.length_b   1.000
_cell.length_c   1.000
_cell.angle_alpha   90.00
_cell.angle_beta   90.00
_cell.angle_gamma   90.00
#
_symmetry.space_group_name_H-M   'P 1'
#
loop_
_entity.id
_entity.type
_entity.pdbx_description
1 polymer ?
#
loop_
_entity_poly.entity_id
_entity_poly.type
_entity_poly.pdbx_seq_one_letter_code
_entity_poly.pdbx_strand_id
1 'polypeptide(L)'
;MPRIHKKIRFGIVLVRNPTKKQIMKSMIKFGNLGLILLFSVLIVSCGSNQYGDKVKDPFSGSKYESNNRWFRAIGKGESQKDNIAKSKADLAAKTELAGQVETTVKQVADQYLGEVGMGGATEITDKFASLSRQVMNTTIADLRKFDEEKFYDSDDDKYTVFIAYEIKKAAMFRFMKKQIKIDKKLSKLEVETMENILDRQIKELEDSE
;
A
#
# COMPACT_ATOMS: atom_id res chain seq x y z
N MET A 1 -82.61 -49.41 -48.86
CA MET A 1 -82.03 -48.04 -48.50
C MET A 1 -82.57 -47.59 -47.16
N PRO A 2 -81.79 -47.62 -46.11
CA PRO A 2 -82.23 -47.02 -44.86
C PRO A 2 -81.51 -45.65 -44.63
N ARG A 3 -82.29 -44.68 -44.24
CA ARG A 3 -81.83 -43.34 -43.86
C ARG A 3 -81.24 -43.35 -42.42
N ILE A 4 -80.02 -42.83 -42.25
CA ILE A 4 -79.38 -42.70 -40.99
C ILE A 4 -79.68 -41.26 -40.46
N HIS A 5 -80.46 -41.18 -39.38
CA HIS A 5 -80.66 -39.95 -38.64
C HIS A 5 -79.46 -39.70 -37.65
N LYS A 6 -78.66 -38.64 -37.89
CA LYS A 6 -77.60 -38.26 -37.04
C LYS A 6 -78.15 -37.28 -35.99
N LYS A 7 -78.27 -37.71 -34.73
CA LYS A 7 -78.70 -36.91 -33.56
C LYS A 7 -77.58 -36.05 -33.11
N ILE A 8 -77.69 -34.73 -33.26
CA ILE A 8 -76.73 -33.75 -32.73
C ILE A 8 -77.13 -33.49 -31.28
N ARG A 9 -76.26 -33.83 -30.31
CA ARG A 9 -76.36 -33.44 -28.90
C ARG A 9 -75.67 -32.10 -28.73
N PHE A 10 -76.48 -31.05 -28.44
CA PHE A 10 -75.97 -29.80 -27.92
C PHE A 10 -75.58 -29.99 -26.47
N GLY A 11 -74.27 -29.95 -26.16
CA GLY A 11 -73.72 -29.90 -24.79
C GLY A 11 -73.72 -28.46 -24.30
N ILE A 12 -74.62 -28.15 -23.35
CA ILE A 12 -74.59 -26.85 -22.65
C ILE A 12 -73.36 -26.84 -21.74
N VAL A 13 -72.35 -26.01 -22.08
CA VAL A 13 -71.20 -25.73 -21.22
C VAL A 13 -71.66 -24.73 -20.16
N LEU A 14 -71.90 -25.20 -18.95
CA LEU A 14 -72.11 -24.35 -17.76
C LEU A 14 -70.81 -23.65 -17.43
N VAL A 15 -70.70 -22.39 -17.81
CA VAL A 15 -69.63 -21.50 -17.35
C VAL A 15 -69.85 -21.17 -15.88
N ARG A 16 -69.10 -21.82 -15.02
CA ARG A 16 -69.13 -21.63 -13.59
C ARG A 16 -68.42 -20.31 -13.24
N ASN A 17 -69.21 -19.28 -12.90
CA ASN A 17 -68.66 -18.01 -12.47
C ASN A 17 -67.80 -18.19 -11.19
N PRO A 18 -66.53 -17.77 -11.18
CA PRO A 18 -65.70 -17.90 -9.98
C PRO A 18 -66.23 -17.01 -8.85
N THR A 19 -66.39 -17.62 -7.67
CA THR A 19 -66.85 -16.89 -6.48
C THR A 19 -65.83 -15.81 -6.08
N LYS A 20 -66.29 -14.66 -5.51
CA LYS A 20 -65.44 -13.55 -5.01
C LYS A 20 -64.22 -14.05 -4.17
N LYS A 21 -64.37 -15.15 -3.47
CA LYS A 21 -63.34 -15.80 -2.64
C LYS A 21 -62.19 -16.43 -3.47
N GLN A 22 -62.46 -16.89 -4.70
CA GLN A 22 -61.43 -17.44 -5.60
C GLN A 22 -60.63 -16.33 -6.28
N ILE A 23 -61.31 -15.25 -6.66
CA ILE A 23 -60.63 -14.05 -7.24
C ILE A 23 -59.67 -13.43 -6.24
N MET A 24 -60.09 -13.30 -4.94
CA MET A 24 -59.30 -12.71 -3.88
C MET A 24 -58.06 -13.56 -3.54
N LYS A 25 -58.17 -14.92 -3.58
CA LYS A 25 -56.98 -15.83 -3.38
C LYS A 25 -56.00 -15.76 -4.57
N SER A 26 -56.48 -15.54 -5.77
CA SER A 26 -55.64 -15.35 -6.96
C SER A 26 -54.85 -14.04 -6.89
N MET A 27 -55.53 -12.94 -6.53
CA MET A 27 -54.89 -11.62 -6.39
C MET A 27 -53.78 -11.61 -5.29
N ILE A 28 -53.99 -12.32 -4.17
CA ILE A 28 -52.96 -12.41 -3.10
C ILE A 28 -51.74 -13.18 -3.57
N LYS A 29 -51.90 -14.24 -4.39
CA LYS A 29 -50.77 -15.01 -4.94
C LYS A 29 -49.92 -14.20 -5.92
N PHE A 30 -50.57 -13.40 -6.78
CA PHE A 30 -49.89 -12.51 -7.73
C PHE A 30 -49.25 -11.30 -7.05
N GLY A 31 -49.86 -10.78 -5.98
CA GLY A 31 -49.27 -9.68 -5.17
C GLY A 31 -47.98 -10.11 -4.48
N ASN A 32 -47.95 -11.32 -3.88
CA ASN A 32 -46.76 -11.85 -3.25
C ASN A 32 -45.62 -12.14 -4.26
N LEU A 33 -45.93 -12.64 -5.45
CA LEU A 33 -44.94 -12.91 -6.47
C LEU A 33 -44.33 -11.60 -7.02
N GLY A 34 -45.12 -10.56 -7.19
CA GLY A 34 -44.66 -9.21 -7.58
C GLY A 34 -43.79 -8.55 -6.53
N LEU A 35 -44.11 -8.73 -5.24
CA LEU A 35 -43.31 -8.20 -4.13
C LEU A 35 -41.96 -8.90 -3.99
N ILE A 36 -41.88 -10.22 -4.22
CA ILE A 36 -40.63 -10.99 -4.23
C ILE A 36 -39.74 -10.57 -5.40
N LEU A 37 -40.31 -10.33 -6.58
CA LEU A 37 -39.56 -9.87 -7.76
C LEU A 37 -39.02 -8.45 -7.59
N LEU A 38 -39.76 -7.55 -6.91
CA LEU A 38 -39.34 -6.18 -6.60
C LEU A 38 -38.20 -6.16 -5.56
N PHE A 39 -38.22 -7.09 -4.59
CA PHE A 39 -37.20 -7.21 -3.56
C PHE A 39 -35.87 -7.79 -4.09
N SER A 40 -35.92 -8.65 -5.14
CA SER A 40 -34.71 -9.23 -5.76
C SER A 40 -33.90 -8.22 -6.59
N VAL A 41 -34.51 -7.12 -7.07
CA VAL A 41 -33.80 -6.06 -7.84
C VAL A 41 -32.97 -5.15 -6.93
N LEU A 42 -33.27 -5.08 -5.62
CA LEU A 42 -32.54 -4.21 -4.68
C LEU A 42 -31.21 -4.76 -4.20
N ILE A 43 -30.89 -6.04 -4.50
CA ILE A 43 -29.65 -6.68 -4.02
C ILE A 43 -28.46 -6.52 -5.01
N VAL A 44 -28.71 -6.00 -6.23
CA VAL A 44 -27.64 -5.71 -7.19
C VAL A 44 -27.15 -4.27 -7.04
N SER A 45 -26.97 -3.80 -5.78
CA SER A 45 -26.08 -2.67 -5.52
C SER A 45 -24.66 -3.22 -5.53
N CYS A 46 -24.11 -3.45 -6.72
CA CYS A 46 -22.68 -3.57 -6.91
C CYS A 46 -22.08 -2.25 -6.41
N GLY A 47 -21.50 -2.27 -5.22
CA GLY A 47 -20.71 -1.17 -4.72
C GLY A 47 -19.54 -0.94 -5.67
N SER A 48 -19.73 -0.08 -6.67
CA SER A 48 -18.61 0.46 -7.44
C SER A 48 -17.72 1.17 -6.43
N ASN A 49 -16.47 0.71 -6.33
CA ASN A 49 -15.52 1.31 -5.42
C ASN A 49 -15.32 2.76 -5.85
N GLN A 50 -15.76 3.72 -5.01
CA GLN A 50 -15.72 5.16 -5.30
C GLN A 50 -14.30 5.64 -5.67
N TYR A 51 -13.28 4.89 -5.32
CA TYR A 51 -11.87 5.21 -5.52
C TYR A 51 -11.21 4.44 -6.69
N GLY A 52 -12.01 3.72 -7.50
CA GLY A 52 -11.51 2.87 -8.59
C GLY A 52 -11.05 1.49 -8.12
N ASP A 53 -10.41 0.74 -9.02
CA ASP A 53 -9.94 -0.60 -8.73
C ASP A 53 -8.68 -0.57 -7.88
N LYS A 54 -8.61 -1.46 -6.89
CA LYS A 54 -7.44 -1.59 -6.04
C LYS A 54 -6.29 -2.22 -6.84
N VAL A 55 -5.24 -1.44 -7.07
CA VAL A 55 -4.00 -1.93 -7.68
C VAL A 55 -3.12 -2.58 -6.61
N LYS A 56 -2.58 -3.75 -6.92
CA LYS A 56 -1.61 -4.43 -6.06
C LYS A 56 -0.23 -4.33 -6.73
N ASP A 57 0.66 -3.57 -6.11
CA ASP A 57 2.05 -3.52 -6.56
C ASP A 57 2.77 -4.86 -6.31
N PRO A 58 3.75 -5.23 -7.15
CA PRO A 58 4.51 -6.47 -7.04
C PRO A 58 5.14 -6.65 -5.65
N PHE A 59 5.75 -5.60 -5.12
CA PHE A 59 6.39 -5.60 -3.81
C PHE A 59 5.47 -4.97 -2.77
N SER A 60 4.61 -5.78 -2.17
CA SER A 60 3.64 -5.33 -1.15
C SER A 60 3.65 -6.25 0.06
N GLY A 61 3.28 -5.69 1.23
CA GLY A 61 3.19 -6.40 2.50
C GLY A 61 4.43 -6.25 3.39
N SER A 62 4.35 -6.81 4.59
CA SER A 62 5.31 -6.57 5.68
C SER A 62 6.77 -6.96 5.38
N LYS A 63 6.99 -7.84 4.39
CA LYS A 63 8.34 -8.18 3.91
C LYS A 63 9.09 -6.95 3.37
N TYR A 64 8.35 -6.00 2.78
CA TYR A 64 8.92 -4.84 2.09
C TYR A 64 8.80 -3.54 2.89
N GLU A 65 8.08 -3.57 4.01
CA GLU A 65 7.88 -2.42 4.87
C GLU A 65 9.02 -2.28 5.89
N SER A 66 9.38 -1.03 6.20
CA SER A 66 10.27 -0.73 7.31
C SER A 66 9.63 -1.16 8.64
N ASN A 67 10.47 -1.59 9.57
CA ASN A 67 10.03 -2.00 10.89
C ASN A 67 10.99 -1.48 11.98
N ASN A 68 10.90 -1.98 13.20
CA ASN A 68 11.75 -1.52 14.29
C ASN A 68 13.25 -1.75 14.04
N ARG A 69 13.63 -2.77 13.26
CA ARG A 69 15.03 -3.18 13.04
C ARG A 69 15.59 -2.75 11.68
N TRP A 70 14.72 -2.57 10.67
CA TRP A 70 15.12 -2.38 9.29
C TRP A 70 14.50 -1.13 8.69
N PHE A 71 15.30 -0.38 7.96
CA PHE A 71 14.82 0.49 6.90
C PHE A 71 14.68 -0.32 5.63
N ARG A 72 13.53 -0.20 4.95
CA ARG A 72 13.25 -0.83 3.66
C ARG A 72 12.60 0.17 2.74
N ALA A 73 12.98 0.12 1.47
CA ALA A 73 12.38 0.97 0.46
C ALA A 73 12.31 0.24 -0.87
N ILE A 74 11.28 0.59 -1.64
CA ILE A 74 11.02 0.07 -2.98
C ILE A 74 11.14 1.22 -3.96
N GLY A 75 11.87 0.99 -5.05
CA GLY A 75 11.90 1.91 -6.18
C GLY A 75 11.30 1.29 -7.41
N LYS A 76 10.53 2.08 -8.15
CA LYS A 76 10.01 1.76 -9.47
C LYS A 76 10.69 2.62 -10.51
N GLY A 77 11.07 2.03 -11.63
CA GLY A 77 11.65 2.74 -12.76
C GLY A 77 11.06 2.25 -14.08
N GLU A 78 10.73 3.16 -14.95
CA GLU A 78 10.17 2.87 -16.27
C GLU A 78 11.01 3.51 -17.39
N SER A 79 11.24 2.75 -18.47
CA SER A 79 11.94 3.23 -19.66
C SER A 79 11.82 2.22 -20.81
N GLN A 80 11.94 2.67 -22.05
CA GLN A 80 12.13 1.79 -23.21
C GLN A 80 13.46 1.03 -23.19
N LYS A 81 14.43 1.49 -22.38
CA LYS A 81 15.72 0.80 -22.20
C LYS A 81 15.80 0.18 -20.81
N ASP A 82 16.02 -1.13 -20.75
CA ASP A 82 16.13 -1.92 -19.52
C ASP A 82 17.09 -1.31 -18.49
N ASN A 83 18.33 -0.99 -18.91
CA ASN A 83 19.33 -0.42 -18.02
C ASN A 83 18.92 0.95 -17.45
N ILE A 84 18.18 1.74 -18.21
CA ILE A 84 17.66 3.05 -17.73
C ILE A 84 16.52 2.83 -16.74
N ALA A 85 15.57 1.90 -17.02
CA ALA A 85 14.52 1.55 -16.09
C ALA A 85 15.10 1.06 -14.76
N LYS A 86 16.10 0.18 -14.81
CA LYS A 86 16.81 -0.31 -13.63
C LYS A 86 17.51 0.80 -12.84
N SER A 87 18.21 1.72 -13.52
CA SER A 87 18.87 2.85 -12.85
C SER A 87 17.87 3.79 -12.18
N LYS A 88 16.71 4.02 -12.80
CA LYS A 88 15.64 4.83 -12.19
C LYS A 88 15.07 4.14 -10.95
N ALA A 89 14.82 2.83 -10.99
CA ALA A 89 14.34 2.07 -9.85
C ALA A 89 15.35 2.09 -8.68
N ASP A 90 16.64 1.90 -8.97
CA ASP A 90 17.72 1.98 -7.99
C ASP A 90 17.77 3.34 -7.30
N LEU A 91 17.73 4.41 -8.08
CA LEU A 91 17.72 5.78 -7.55
C LEU A 91 16.48 6.06 -6.72
N ALA A 92 15.30 5.66 -7.20
CA ALA A 92 14.04 5.86 -6.48
C ALA A 92 14.04 5.15 -5.12
N ALA A 93 14.47 3.88 -5.06
CA ALA A 93 14.57 3.12 -3.82
C ALA A 93 15.55 3.76 -2.81
N LYS A 94 16.71 4.20 -3.26
CA LYS A 94 17.70 4.87 -2.40
C LYS A 94 17.23 6.24 -1.92
N THR A 95 16.50 6.98 -2.75
CA THR A 95 15.91 8.28 -2.35
C THR A 95 14.85 8.10 -1.28
N GLU A 96 13.98 7.10 -1.44
CA GLU A 96 12.97 6.76 -0.43
C GLU A 96 13.62 6.35 0.89
N LEU A 97 14.64 5.49 0.83
CA LEU A 97 15.40 5.07 2.01
C LEU A 97 16.04 6.27 2.72
N ALA A 98 16.62 7.21 1.95
CA ALA A 98 17.21 8.43 2.49
C ALA A 98 16.19 9.28 3.25
N GLY A 99 14.97 9.43 2.71
CA GLY A 99 13.87 10.14 3.37
C GLY A 99 13.46 9.51 4.69
N GLN A 100 13.39 8.18 4.75
CA GLN A 100 13.07 7.45 5.98
C GLN A 100 14.16 7.62 7.05
N VAL A 101 15.43 7.54 6.67
CA VAL A 101 16.57 7.75 7.57
C VAL A 101 16.56 9.20 8.09
N GLU A 102 16.38 10.19 7.22
CA GLU A 102 16.32 11.60 7.60
C GLU A 102 15.19 11.86 8.62
N THR A 103 13.99 11.32 8.33
CA THR A 103 12.83 11.47 9.22
C THR A 103 13.11 10.85 10.60
N THR A 104 13.68 9.66 10.63
CA THR A 104 14.02 8.98 11.89
C THR A 104 15.07 9.76 12.66
N VAL A 105 16.10 10.25 11.99
CA VAL A 105 17.17 11.04 12.61
C VAL A 105 16.63 12.33 13.22
N LYS A 106 15.73 13.03 12.52
CA LYS A 106 15.07 14.23 13.07
C LYS A 106 14.28 13.88 14.34
N GLN A 107 13.47 12.83 14.30
CA GLN A 107 12.66 12.43 15.45
C GLN A 107 13.52 12.11 16.69
N VAL A 108 14.57 11.31 16.52
CA VAL A 108 15.43 10.91 17.66
C VAL A 108 16.27 12.09 18.17
N ALA A 109 16.69 13.01 17.30
CA ALA A 109 17.39 14.22 17.68
C ALA A 109 16.49 15.16 18.48
N ASP A 110 15.28 15.45 17.97
CA ASP A 110 14.32 16.32 18.64
C ASP A 110 13.92 15.76 20.02
N GLN A 111 13.71 14.46 20.12
CA GLN A 111 13.41 13.82 21.40
C GLN A 111 14.57 13.98 22.39
N TYR A 112 15.80 13.63 22.00
CA TYR A 112 16.97 13.72 22.86
C TYR A 112 17.22 15.17 23.32
N LEU A 113 17.21 16.12 22.39
CA LEU A 113 17.49 17.54 22.69
C LEU A 113 16.41 18.17 23.56
N GLY A 114 15.14 17.74 23.38
CA GLY A 114 14.03 18.11 24.24
C GLY A 114 14.19 17.60 25.67
N GLU A 115 14.66 16.37 25.86
CA GLU A 115 14.89 15.76 27.17
C GLU A 115 16.03 16.43 27.93
N VAL A 116 17.12 16.79 27.23
CA VAL A 116 18.28 17.43 27.87
C VAL A 116 18.15 18.96 27.99
N GLY A 117 17.09 19.57 27.47
CA GLY A 117 16.83 21.00 27.54
C GLY A 117 17.90 21.88 26.82
N MET A 118 18.50 21.34 25.74
CA MET A 118 19.58 22.02 25.02
C MET A 118 19.04 23.15 24.14
N GLY A 119 19.57 24.38 24.30
CA GLY A 119 19.32 25.48 23.37
C GLY A 119 19.97 25.22 22.00
N GLY A 120 19.34 25.73 20.92
CA GLY A 120 19.84 25.49 19.54
C GLY A 120 19.49 24.13 18.97
N ALA A 121 18.53 23.42 19.58
CA ALA A 121 18.10 22.09 19.17
C ALA A 121 17.78 22.01 17.67
N THR A 122 17.04 22.94 17.10
CA THR A 122 16.66 22.97 15.67
C THR A 122 17.90 23.00 14.77
N GLU A 123 18.93 23.76 15.06
CA GLU A 123 20.14 23.84 14.24
C GLU A 123 20.90 22.51 14.23
N ILE A 124 21.02 21.85 15.37
CA ILE A 124 21.65 20.51 15.47
C ILE A 124 20.85 19.48 14.71
N THR A 125 19.52 19.46 14.86
CA THR A 125 18.62 18.57 14.14
C THR A 125 18.74 18.74 12.63
N ASP A 126 18.75 19.97 12.12
CA ASP A 126 18.87 20.27 10.69
C ASP A 126 20.23 19.85 10.12
N LYS A 127 21.32 20.10 10.84
CA LYS A 127 22.66 19.64 10.44
C LYS A 127 22.72 18.12 10.42
N PHE A 128 22.13 17.45 11.40
CA PHE A 128 22.08 16.00 11.48
C PHE A 128 21.26 15.39 10.34
N ALA A 129 20.09 15.96 10.02
CA ALA A 129 19.28 15.57 8.89
C ALA A 129 19.99 15.80 7.54
N SER A 130 20.73 16.92 7.41
CA SER A 130 21.53 17.18 6.21
C SER A 130 22.66 16.15 6.04
N LEU A 131 23.32 15.78 7.12
CA LEU A 131 24.35 14.73 7.11
C LEU A 131 23.75 13.36 6.71
N SER A 132 22.56 13.02 7.19
CA SER A 132 21.92 11.75 6.83
C SER A 132 21.67 11.64 5.33
N ARG A 133 21.22 12.73 4.68
CA ARG A 133 21.08 12.79 3.21
C ARG A 133 22.41 12.65 2.49
N GLN A 134 23.45 13.30 2.97
CA GLN A 134 24.79 13.22 2.39
C GLN A 134 25.35 11.79 2.49
N VAL A 135 25.15 11.14 3.62
CA VAL A 135 25.57 9.75 3.86
C VAL A 135 24.92 8.80 2.88
N MET A 136 23.63 8.96 2.58
CA MET A 136 22.90 8.11 1.63
C MET A 136 23.40 8.22 0.19
N ASN A 137 24.08 9.31 -0.16
CA ASN A 137 24.70 9.48 -1.48
C ASN A 137 26.09 8.80 -1.59
N THR A 138 26.58 8.19 -0.52
CA THR A 138 27.85 7.45 -0.50
C THR A 138 27.61 5.94 -0.61
N THR A 139 28.70 5.18 -0.77
CA THR A 139 28.62 3.72 -0.73
C THR A 139 28.44 3.25 0.71
N ILE A 140 27.26 2.70 1.03
CA ILE A 140 26.95 2.15 2.35
C ILE A 140 27.15 0.64 2.28
N ALA A 141 28.14 0.14 3.05
CA ALA A 141 28.57 -1.26 2.98
C ALA A 141 27.45 -2.27 3.32
N ASP A 142 26.58 -1.92 4.27
CA ASP A 142 25.51 -2.80 4.75
C ASP A 142 24.16 -2.61 4.01
N LEU A 143 24.11 -1.73 3.01
CA LEU A 143 22.93 -1.55 2.17
C LEU A 143 22.81 -2.74 1.21
N ARG A 144 21.73 -3.49 1.32
CA ARG A 144 21.48 -4.71 0.57
C ARG A 144 20.28 -4.57 -0.34
N LYS A 145 20.47 -4.85 -1.63
CA LYS A 145 19.35 -5.15 -2.54
C LYS A 145 18.88 -6.57 -2.22
N PHE A 146 17.62 -6.74 -1.80
CA PHE A 146 17.11 -8.05 -1.40
C PHE A 146 16.03 -8.59 -2.33
N ASP A 147 15.52 -7.73 -3.22
CA ASP A 147 14.60 -8.18 -4.27
C ASP A 147 14.70 -7.30 -5.53
N GLU A 148 14.41 -7.89 -6.70
CA GLU A 148 14.35 -7.19 -8.00
C GLU A 148 13.40 -7.94 -8.94
N GLU A 149 12.41 -7.24 -9.51
CA GLU A 149 11.52 -7.76 -10.55
C GLU A 149 11.52 -6.83 -11.76
N LYS A 150 11.41 -7.44 -12.93
CA LYS A 150 11.38 -6.73 -14.20
C LYS A 150 10.23 -7.23 -15.06
N PHE A 151 9.49 -6.27 -15.61
CA PHE A 151 8.40 -6.48 -16.54
C PHE A 151 8.70 -5.79 -17.86
N TYR A 152 8.24 -6.37 -18.96
CA TYR A 152 8.29 -5.78 -20.28
C TYR A 152 6.88 -5.75 -20.87
N ASP A 153 6.44 -4.57 -21.24
CA ASP A 153 5.20 -4.33 -21.96
C ASP A 153 5.52 -4.19 -23.44
N SER A 154 5.04 -5.16 -24.25
CA SER A 154 5.27 -5.18 -25.68
C SER A 154 4.44 -4.15 -26.45
N ASP A 155 3.32 -3.71 -25.91
CA ASP A 155 2.41 -2.77 -26.56
C ASP A 155 2.97 -1.34 -26.46
N ASP A 156 3.56 -1.02 -25.32
CA ASP A 156 4.18 0.29 -25.04
C ASP A 156 5.71 0.31 -25.29
N ASP A 157 6.32 -0.83 -25.68
CA ASP A 157 7.80 -1.01 -25.77
C ASP A 157 8.51 -0.48 -24.52
N LYS A 158 8.06 -0.94 -23.33
CA LYS A 158 8.47 -0.35 -22.07
C LYS A 158 8.87 -1.41 -21.05
N TYR A 159 10.02 -1.22 -20.42
CA TYR A 159 10.46 -1.95 -19.24
C TYR A 159 10.00 -1.24 -17.98
N THR A 160 9.43 -2.00 -17.04
CA THR A 160 9.17 -1.57 -15.67
C THR A 160 10.00 -2.44 -14.73
N VAL A 161 10.84 -1.80 -13.92
CA VAL A 161 11.70 -2.48 -12.95
C VAL A 161 11.34 -2.04 -11.55
N PHE A 162 11.23 -3.00 -10.65
CA PHE A 162 11.10 -2.77 -9.21
C PHE A 162 12.36 -3.27 -8.52
N ILE A 163 12.89 -2.49 -7.58
CA ILE A 163 14.04 -2.85 -6.75
C ILE A 163 13.71 -2.58 -5.30
N ALA A 164 13.98 -3.54 -4.43
CA ALA A 164 13.83 -3.39 -2.99
C ALA A 164 15.19 -3.41 -2.29
N TYR A 165 15.46 -2.38 -1.47
CA TYR A 165 16.62 -2.26 -0.62
C TYR A 165 16.26 -2.37 0.84
N GLU A 166 17.19 -2.90 1.64
CA GLU A 166 17.11 -2.88 3.09
C GLU A 166 18.46 -2.61 3.74
N ILE A 167 18.42 -2.00 4.93
CA ILE A 167 19.57 -1.85 5.82
C ILE A 167 19.12 -1.95 7.28
N LYS A 168 19.92 -2.60 8.12
CA LYS A 168 19.67 -2.57 9.57
C LYS A 168 19.81 -1.15 10.10
N LYS A 169 18.84 -0.69 10.91
CA LYS A 169 18.87 0.65 11.52
C LYS A 169 20.13 0.87 12.34
N ALA A 170 20.51 -0.11 13.17
CA ALA A 170 21.75 -0.03 13.95
C ALA A 170 23.00 0.07 13.07
N ALA A 171 23.07 -0.65 11.95
CA ALA A 171 24.19 -0.55 11.00
C ALA A 171 24.25 0.83 10.35
N MET A 172 23.11 1.38 9.96
CA MET A 172 23.01 2.73 9.41
C MET A 172 23.47 3.78 10.41
N PHE A 173 23.04 3.71 11.66
CA PHE A 173 23.45 4.66 12.69
C PHE A 173 24.95 4.54 13.03
N ARG A 174 25.50 3.33 13.07
CA ARG A 174 26.96 3.15 13.21
C ARG A 174 27.74 3.75 12.03
N PHE A 175 27.22 3.63 10.81
CA PHE A 175 27.83 4.26 9.65
C PHE A 175 27.77 5.79 9.74
N MET A 176 26.63 6.38 10.10
CA MET A 176 26.48 7.82 10.34
C MET A 176 27.47 8.32 11.42
N LYS A 177 27.62 7.58 12.52
CA LYS A 177 28.56 7.94 13.58
C LYS A 177 30.02 8.04 13.07
N LYS A 178 30.42 7.15 12.14
CA LYS A 178 31.73 7.26 11.49
C LYS A 178 31.87 8.53 10.64
N GLN A 179 30.80 8.90 9.92
CA GLN A 179 30.80 10.10 9.07
C GLN A 179 30.85 11.38 9.89
N ILE A 180 30.12 11.46 11.01
CA ILE A 180 30.15 12.60 11.93
C ILE A 180 31.59 12.89 12.40
N LYS A 181 32.35 11.86 12.75
CA LYS A 181 33.74 12.01 13.24
C LYS A 181 34.71 12.61 12.23
N ILE A 182 34.46 12.43 10.95
CA ILE A 182 35.34 12.91 9.88
C ILE A 182 34.85 14.21 9.24
N ASP A 183 33.64 14.67 9.57
CA ASP A 183 33.10 15.92 9.04
C ASP A 183 33.75 17.13 9.74
N LYS A 184 34.63 17.80 8.98
CA LYS A 184 35.36 18.98 9.46
C LYS A 184 34.49 20.24 9.62
N LYS A 185 33.23 20.21 9.19
CA LYS A 185 32.29 21.34 9.30
C LYS A 185 31.59 21.39 10.64
N LEU A 186 31.59 20.30 11.38
CA LEU A 186 30.96 20.18 12.68
C LEU A 186 31.89 20.65 13.78
N SER A 187 31.34 21.42 14.71
CA SER A 187 32.03 21.77 15.96
C SER A 187 32.15 20.52 16.86
N LYS A 188 33.07 20.58 17.83
CA LYS A 188 33.27 19.48 18.79
C LYS A 188 31.99 19.16 19.57
N LEU A 189 31.23 20.22 19.96
CA LEU A 189 29.97 20.02 20.68
C LEU A 189 28.90 19.33 19.82
N GLU A 190 28.78 19.69 18.54
CA GLU A 190 27.83 19.07 17.62
C GLU A 190 28.19 17.61 17.38
N VAL A 191 29.46 17.29 17.18
CA VAL A 191 29.94 15.91 17.05
C VAL A 191 29.56 15.10 18.28
N GLU A 192 29.90 15.59 19.50
CA GLU A 192 29.59 14.90 20.74
C GLU A 192 28.08 14.71 20.94
N THR A 193 27.27 15.71 20.66
CA THR A 193 25.82 15.66 20.80
C THR A 193 25.22 14.62 19.82
N MET A 194 25.61 14.66 18.54
CA MET A 194 25.12 13.74 17.53
C MET A 194 25.57 12.29 17.83
N GLU A 195 26.79 12.10 18.35
CA GLU A 195 27.26 10.79 18.78
C GLU A 195 26.42 10.22 19.93
N ASN A 196 26.11 11.05 20.94
CA ASN A 196 25.29 10.62 22.08
C ASN A 196 23.88 10.21 21.62
N ILE A 197 23.27 10.95 20.69
CA ILE A 197 21.99 10.59 20.09
C ILE A 197 22.06 9.23 19.43
N LEU A 198 23.08 9.00 18.58
CA LEU A 198 23.25 7.72 17.85
C LEU A 198 23.56 6.56 18.79
N ASP A 199 24.40 6.78 19.80
CA ASP A 199 24.76 5.71 20.76
C ASP A 199 23.54 5.24 21.55
N ARG A 200 22.69 6.19 21.97
CA ARG A 200 21.42 5.85 22.61
C ARG A 200 20.54 5.01 21.70
N GLN A 201 20.36 5.43 20.45
CA GLN A 201 19.52 4.72 19.50
C GLN A 201 20.09 3.34 19.11
N ILE A 202 21.40 3.22 18.93
CA ILE A 202 22.05 1.93 18.67
C ILE A 202 21.80 0.96 19.82
N LYS A 203 21.96 1.45 21.07
CA LYS A 203 21.72 0.64 22.25
C LYS A 203 20.28 0.19 22.37
N GLU A 204 19.30 1.09 22.19
CA GLU A 204 17.87 0.76 22.23
C GLU A 204 17.51 -0.31 21.17
N LEU A 205 18.12 -0.23 19.97
CA LEU A 205 17.89 -1.21 18.90
C LEU A 205 18.53 -2.57 19.22
N GLU A 206 19.71 -2.60 19.84
CA GLU A 206 20.40 -3.82 20.23
C GLU A 206 19.71 -4.52 21.41
N ASP A 207 19.24 -3.75 22.39
CA ASP A 207 18.49 -4.28 23.55
C ASP A 207 17.10 -4.86 23.14
N SER A 208 16.59 -4.50 21.95
CA SER A 208 15.32 -5.00 21.41
C SER A 208 15.46 -6.24 20.51
N GLU A 209 16.66 -6.72 20.25
CA GLU A 209 16.96 -7.94 19.46
C GLU A 209 16.88 -9.21 20.31
#